data_acd384e19437e17c9c6258696f890ff7
#
_entry.id   acd384e19437e17c9c6258696f890ff7
#
_cell.length_a   1.000
_cell.length_b   1.000
_cell.length_c   1.000
_cell.angle_alpha   90.00
_cell.angle_beta   90.00
_cell.angle_gamma   90.00
#
_symmetry.space_group_name_H-M   'P 1'
#
loop_
_entity.id
_entity.type
_entity.pdbx_description
1 polymer ?
#
loop_
_entity_poly.entity_id
_entity_poly.type
_entity_poly.pdbx_seq_one_letter_code
_entity_poly.pdbx_strand_id
1 'polypeptide(L)'
;MKRLALLIVIGAALLAGCGGGDSSDSTSTTAAALTPCDINGKQQDLGASYVTSIDVAKVSCAAAEKVVAAYHRCRLQSGGAGGTCETAVEGFECTEGARQSVPGVQFNATADCRKGDAEIKSTYTQNF
;
A
#
# COMPACT_ATOMS: atom_id res chain seq x y z
N MET A 1 36.68 -41.84 24.42
CA MET A 1 38.15 -41.63 24.66
C MET A 1 38.63 -40.57 23.67
N LYS A 2 39.48 -39.66 24.17
CA LYS A 2 40.18 -38.51 23.55
C LYS A 2 39.28 -37.26 23.41
N ARG A 3 39.23 -36.33 24.34
CA ARG A 3 40.23 -35.43 24.97
C ARG A 3 41.15 -34.74 23.93
N LEU A 4 41.00 -33.39 23.80
CA LEU A 4 42.05 -32.38 23.97
C LEU A 4 41.49 -31.05 23.49
N ALA A 5 41.28 -30.10 24.36
CA ALA A 5 42.19 -29.03 24.85
C ALA A 5 42.20 -27.85 23.86
N LEU A 6 41.58 -26.76 24.22
CA LEU A 6 42.05 -25.59 24.93
C LEU A 6 43.16 -24.82 24.18
N LEU A 7 42.81 -23.62 23.68
CA LEU A 7 43.71 -22.47 23.73
C LEU A 7 42.93 -21.14 23.70
N ILE A 8 43.04 -20.45 24.79
CA ILE A 8 42.65 -19.08 25.07
C ILE A 8 43.72 -18.18 24.41
N VAL A 9 43.33 -17.20 23.63
CA VAL A 9 44.19 -16.06 23.39
C VAL A 9 43.38 -14.78 23.65
N ILE A 10 43.77 -14.17 24.77
CA ILE A 10 43.37 -12.84 25.19
C ILE A 10 44.21 -11.84 24.37
N GLY A 11 43.55 -10.98 23.65
CA GLY A 11 44.17 -9.84 22.99
C GLY A 11 43.38 -8.58 23.24
N ALA A 12 43.71 -7.86 24.29
CA ALA A 12 43.22 -6.50 24.51
C ALA A 12 43.99 -5.52 23.63
N ALA A 13 43.28 -4.75 22.82
CA ALA A 13 43.79 -3.54 22.23
C ALA A 13 42.73 -2.45 22.28
N LEU A 14 42.88 -1.56 23.25
CA LEU A 14 42.25 -0.26 23.33
C LEU A 14 42.86 0.63 22.27
N LEU A 15 42.07 1.12 21.34
CA LEU A 15 42.35 2.31 20.56
C LEU A 15 41.09 3.18 20.53
N ALA A 16 41.14 4.25 21.29
CA ALA A 16 40.27 5.38 21.19
C ALA A 16 40.49 6.04 19.81
N GLY A 17 39.44 6.13 19.05
CA GLY A 17 39.37 6.89 17.79
C GLY A 17 38.02 7.60 17.73
N CYS A 18 37.97 8.83 18.25
CA CYS A 18 36.98 9.81 17.85
C CYS A 18 37.22 10.16 16.39
N GLY A 19 36.17 10.10 15.58
CA GLY A 19 36.27 10.71 14.26
C GLY A 19 35.21 10.23 13.29
N GLY A 20 34.21 11.05 13.02
CA GLY A 20 33.70 11.23 11.70
C GLY A 20 32.47 10.43 11.30
N GLY A 21 31.33 11.09 11.32
CA GLY A 21 30.36 11.13 10.26
C GLY A 21 29.97 9.81 9.59
N ASP A 22 29.12 9.03 10.24
CA ASP A 22 28.27 8.10 9.49
C ASP A 22 27.19 8.92 8.79
N SER A 23 27.50 9.32 7.56
CA SER A 23 26.46 9.60 6.58
C SER A 23 25.81 8.26 6.22
N SER A 24 24.89 7.83 7.07
CA SER A 24 23.87 6.88 6.65
C SER A 24 23.07 7.58 5.58
N ASP A 25 23.45 7.31 4.34
CA ASP A 25 22.65 7.61 3.17
C ASP A 25 21.41 6.72 3.22
N SER A 26 20.52 7.08 4.14
CA SER A 26 19.15 6.65 4.08
C SER A 26 18.60 7.33 2.84
N THR A 27 18.59 6.60 1.73
CA THR A 27 17.79 6.93 0.58
C THR A 27 16.33 6.88 1.06
N SER A 28 15.91 7.92 1.76
CA SER A 28 14.50 8.21 1.97
C SER A 28 13.93 8.44 0.58
N THR A 29 13.39 7.38 0.00
CA THR A 29 12.44 7.52 -1.09
C THR A 29 11.30 8.32 -0.49
N THR A 30 11.35 9.63 -0.68
CA THR A 30 10.27 10.53 -0.27
C THR A 30 9.05 10.09 -1.05
N ALA A 31 8.17 9.34 -0.42
CA ALA A 31 6.87 9.00 -1.01
C ALA A 31 6.24 10.32 -1.45
N ALA A 32 5.85 10.40 -2.72
CA ALA A 32 5.22 11.60 -3.23
C ALA A 32 3.98 11.90 -2.35
N ALA A 33 3.83 13.16 -1.92
CA ALA A 33 2.68 13.55 -1.13
C ALA A 33 1.39 13.30 -1.92
N LEU A 34 0.46 12.57 -1.33
CA LEU A 34 -0.85 12.31 -1.90
C LEU A 34 -1.73 13.55 -1.81
N THR A 35 -2.45 13.86 -2.88
CA THR A 35 -3.40 14.96 -2.97
C THR A 35 -4.82 14.39 -3.01
N PRO A 36 -5.75 14.86 -2.15
CA PRO A 36 -7.12 14.38 -2.16
C PRO A 36 -7.87 14.86 -3.40
N CYS A 37 -8.70 13.99 -3.95
CA CYS A 37 -9.62 14.29 -5.04
C CYS A 37 -11.00 14.66 -4.49
N ASP A 38 -11.64 15.66 -5.10
CA ASP A 38 -13.03 15.95 -4.83
C ASP A 38 -13.92 14.93 -5.57
N ILE A 39 -14.55 14.05 -4.80
CA ILE A 39 -15.48 13.02 -5.28
C ILE A 39 -16.91 13.26 -4.80
N ASN A 40 -17.23 14.47 -4.33
CA ASN A 40 -18.58 14.80 -3.86
C ASN A 40 -19.62 14.53 -4.96
N GLY A 41 -20.68 13.81 -4.58
CA GLY A 41 -21.74 13.39 -5.50
C GLY A 41 -21.42 12.19 -6.40
N LYS A 42 -20.18 11.63 -6.32
CA LYS A 42 -19.74 10.48 -7.13
C LYS A 42 -19.48 9.21 -6.32
N GLN A 43 -19.57 9.29 -4.99
CA GLN A 43 -19.15 8.22 -4.09
C GLN A 43 -19.81 6.87 -4.37
N GLN A 44 -21.04 6.86 -4.86
CA GLN A 44 -21.80 5.64 -5.20
C GLN A 44 -21.61 5.20 -6.66
N ASP A 45 -21.10 6.06 -7.52
CA ASP A 45 -20.94 5.79 -8.96
C ASP A 45 -19.60 5.13 -9.29
N LEU A 46 -18.71 4.96 -8.30
CA LEU A 46 -17.37 4.44 -8.47
C LEU A 46 -17.27 2.91 -8.28
N GLY A 47 -18.41 2.21 -8.24
CA GLY A 47 -18.47 0.74 -8.32
C GLY A 47 -18.43 -0.01 -6.99
N ALA A 48 -18.06 0.62 -5.87
CA ALA A 48 -18.31 0.12 -4.53
C ALA A 48 -19.68 0.60 -4.03
N SER A 49 -20.15 0.12 -2.87
CA SER A 49 -21.35 0.70 -2.26
C SER A 49 -21.15 2.17 -1.93
N TYR A 50 -19.94 2.53 -1.48
CA TYR A 50 -19.58 3.91 -1.20
C TYR A 50 -18.05 4.09 -1.16
N VAL A 51 -17.50 4.92 -2.04
CA VAL A 51 -16.09 5.34 -1.98
C VAL A 51 -15.99 6.57 -1.11
N THR A 52 -15.18 6.51 -0.05
CA THR A 52 -15.07 7.58 0.95
C THR A 52 -13.96 8.58 0.63
N SER A 53 -12.88 8.12 -0.02
CA SER A 53 -11.80 9.00 -0.46
C SER A 53 -11.06 8.44 -1.68
N ILE A 54 -10.48 9.34 -2.46
CA ILE A 54 -9.46 9.05 -3.47
C ILE A 54 -8.35 10.08 -3.29
N ASP A 55 -7.15 9.60 -3.06
CA ASP A 55 -5.94 10.41 -2.93
C ASP A 55 -4.95 9.99 -4.03
N VAL A 56 -4.28 10.94 -4.65
CA VAL A 56 -3.45 10.72 -5.85
C VAL A 56 -2.07 11.33 -5.76
N ALA A 57 -1.09 10.67 -6.36
CA ALA A 57 0.22 11.25 -6.67
C ALA A 57 0.56 10.99 -8.14
N LYS A 58 1.01 12.02 -8.85
CA LYS A 58 1.44 11.95 -10.27
C LYS A 58 0.39 11.37 -11.25
N VAL A 59 -0.87 11.49 -10.93
CA VAL A 59 -2.00 11.13 -11.77
C VAL A 59 -3.15 12.10 -11.52
N SER A 60 -3.99 12.37 -12.52
CA SER A 60 -5.14 13.26 -12.35
C SER A 60 -6.30 12.55 -11.62
N CYS A 61 -7.11 13.32 -10.90
CA CYS A 61 -8.32 12.79 -10.25
C CYS A 61 -9.28 12.12 -11.24
N ALA A 62 -9.46 12.69 -12.44
CA ALA A 62 -10.32 12.10 -13.46
C ALA A 62 -9.80 10.73 -13.94
N ALA A 63 -8.49 10.54 -14.04
CA ALA A 63 -7.90 9.24 -14.35
C ALA A 63 -8.02 8.27 -13.18
N ALA A 64 -7.83 8.76 -11.96
CA ALA A 64 -7.96 7.95 -10.75
C ALA A 64 -9.38 7.42 -10.55
N GLU A 65 -10.41 8.24 -10.79
CA GLU A 65 -11.82 7.79 -10.74
C GLU A 65 -12.08 6.62 -11.71
N LYS A 66 -11.50 6.64 -12.92
CA LYS A 66 -11.62 5.53 -13.88
C LYS A 66 -10.94 4.26 -13.38
N VAL A 67 -9.74 4.38 -12.81
CA VAL A 67 -9.00 3.25 -12.24
C VAL A 67 -9.77 2.65 -11.07
N VAL A 68 -10.28 3.47 -10.15
CA VAL A 68 -11.07 3.02 -9.00
C VAL A 68 -12.35 2.30 -9.45
N ALA A 69 -13.08 2.86 -10.42
CA ALA A 69 -14.27 2.21 -10.97
C ALA A 69 -13.93 0.88 -11.67
N ALA A 70 -12.83 0.80 -12.41
CA ALA A 70 -12.36 -0.43 -13.05
C ALA A 70 -11.94 -1.49 -11.99
N TYR A 71 -11.26 -1.08 -10.93
CA TYR A 71 -10.89 -1.93 -9.81
C TYR A 71 -12.12 -2.56 -9.15
N HIS A 72 -13.14 -1.77 -8.81
CA HIS A 72 -14.36 -2.28 -8.19
C HIS A 72 -15.15 -3.18 -9.14
N ARG A 73 -15.17 -2.89 -10.44
CA ARG A 73 -15.77 -3.79 -11.43
C ARG A 73 -15.07 -5.14 -11.47
N CYS A 74 -13.74 -5.15 -11.48
CA CYS A 74 -12.92 -6.35 -11.43
C CYS A 74 -13.23 -7.18 -10.16
N ARG A 75 -13.26 -6.55 -8.98
CA ARG A 75 -13.62 -7.21 -7.72
C ARG A 75 -14.99 -7.89 -7.80
N LEU A 76 -16.01 -7.14 -8.23
CA LEU A 76 -17.39 -7.64 -8.30
C LEU A 76 -17.52 -8.80 -9.28
N GLN A 77 -16.79 -8.79 -10.39
CA GLN A 77 -16.76 -9.88 -11.35
C GLN A 77 -16.06 -11.13 -10.80
N SER A 78 -15.07 -10.96 -9.95
CA SER A 78 -14.27 -12.06 -9.39
C SER A 78 -14.92 -12.77 -8.19
N GLY A 79 -15.90 -12.17 -7.53
CA GLY A 79 -16.51 -12.77 -6.34
C GLY A 79 -17.62 -11.94 -5.71
N GLY A 80 -18.32 -11.11 -6.48
CA GLY A 80 -19.41 -10.28 -5.98
C GLY A 80 -18.95 -9.26 -4.95
N ALA A 81 -19.80 -8.93 -3.99
CA ALA A 81 -19.52 -7.96 -2.93
C ALA A 81 -18.22 -8.28 -2.16
N GLY A 82 -17.99 -9.55 -1.87
CA GLY A 82 -16.79 -10.03 -1.17
C GLY A 82 -15.57 -10.28 -2.06
N GLY A 83 -15.66 -10.06 -3.37
CA GLY A 83 -14.59 -10.34 -4.33
C GLY A 83 -13.33 -9.49 -4.15
N THR A 84 -12.24 -9.96 -4.74
CA THR A 84 -10.95 -9.28 -4.85
C THR A 84 -10.59 -9.09 -6.32
N CYS A 85 -9.71 -8.14 -6.63
CA CYS A 85 -9.18 -7.94 -7.99
C CYS A 85 -7.67 -8.21 -7.96
N GLU A 86 -7.24 -9.26 -8.67
CA GLU A 86 -5.85 -9.70 -8.72
C GLU A 86 -5.17 -9.35 -10.05
N THR A 87 -5.89 -8.71 -10.96
CA THR A 87 -5.37 -8.30 -12.27
C THR A 87 -5.16 -6.80 -12.33
N ALA A 88 -4.22 -6.36 -13.17
CA ALA A 88 -4.04 -4.93 -13.43
C ALA A 88 -5.29 -4.33 -14.07
N VAL A 89 -5.65 -3.12 -13.65
CA VAL A 89 -6.78 -2.34 -14.18
C VAL A 89 -6.27 -1.01 -14.73
N GLU A 90 -6.63 -0.66 -15.95
CA GLU A 90 -6.15 0.56 -16.63
C GLU A 90 -4.60 0.70 -16.59
N GLY A 91 -3.90 -0.44 -16.55
CA GLY A 91 -2.45 -0.50 -16.42
C GLY A 91 -1.90 -0.23 -15.02
N PHE A 92 -2.75 -0.14 -14.00
CA PHE A 92 -2.37 -0.04 -12.59
C PHE A 92 -2.46 -1.41 -11.92
N GLU A 93 -1.46 -1.74 -11.12
CA GLU A 93 -1.51 -2.88 -10.20
C GLU A 93 -2.11 -2.40 -8.88
N CYS A 94 -3.20 -3.04 -8.47
CA CYS A 94 -3.93 -2.68 -7.25
C CYS A 94 -3.77 -3.76 -6.19
N THR A 95 -3.52 -3.34 -4.96
CA THR A 95 -3.49 -4.18 -3.77
C THR A 95 -4.49 -3.66 -2.76
N GLU A 96 -5.19 -4.56 -2.09
CA GLU A 96 -6.15 -4.21 -1.06
C GLU A 96 -5.58 -4.52 0.32
N GLY A 97 -5.70 -3.58 1.23
CA GLY A 97 -5.34 -3.77 2.64
C GLY A 97 -6.34 -4.65 3.39
N ALA A 98 -6.08 -4.87 4.67
CA ALA A 98 -6.95 -5.66 5.53
C ALA A 98 -8.37 -5.06 5.61
N ARG A 99 -9.37 -5.90 5.44
CA ARG A 99 -10.79 -5.52 5.55
C ARG A 99 -11.20 -5.40 7.00
N GLN A 100 -11.88 -4.32 7.32
CA GLN A 100 -12.57 -4.13 8.59
C GLN A 100 -14.05 -4.47 8.39
N SER A 101 -14.47 -5.65 8.84
CA SER A 101 -15.78 -6.20 8.53
C SER A 101 -16.74 -6.13 9.71
N VAL A 102 -18.01 -5.82 9.40
CA VAL A 102 -19.17 -6.13 10.22
C VAL A 102 -19.82 -7.35 9.56
N PRO A 103 -19.76 -8.55 10.16
CA PRO A 103 -20.18 -9.78 9.51
C PRO A 103 -21.62 -9.72 8.97
N GLY A 104 -21.81 -10.08 7.69
CA GLY A 104 -23.10 -10.10 7.01
C GLY A 104 -23.71 -8.73 6.72
N VAL A 105 -23.00 -7.63 7.01
CA VAL A 105 -23.49 -6.26 6.81
C VAL A 105 -22.61 -5.52 5.80
N GLN A 106 -21.36 -5.29 6.15
CA GLN A 106 -20.43 -4.52 5.33
C GLN A 106 -18.99 -4.76 5.69
N PHE A 107 -18.07 -4.28 4.85
CA PHE A 107 -16.68 -4.06 5.23
C PHE A 107 -16.17 -2.73 4.68
N ASN A 108 -15.12 -2.21 5.31
CA ASN A 108 -14.33 -1.11 4.83
C ASN A 108 -12.94 -1.61 4.43
N ALA A 109 -12.39 -1.07 3.37
CA ALA A 109 -11.04 -1.39 2.93
C ALA A 109 -10.39 -0.19 2.23
N THR A 110 -9.07 -0.25 2.10
CA THR A 110 -8.28 0.69 1.31
C THR A 110 -7.59 -0.09 0.20
N ALA A 111 -7.69 0.39 -1.02
CA ALA A 111 -6.97 -0.11 -2.18
C ALA A 111 -5.88 0.88 -2.58
N ASP A 112 -4.68 0.37 -2.80
CA ASP A 112 -3.54 1.09 -3.34
C ASP A 112 -3.28 0.60 -4.76
N CYS A 113 -3.36 1.49 -5.75
CA CYS A 113 -3.10 1.21 -7.15
C CYS A 113 -1.89 1.97 -7.64
N ARG A 114 -0.93 1.29 -8.28
CA ARG A 114 0.34 1.85 -8.71
C ARG A 114 0.65 1.56 -10.17
N LYS A 115 1.24 2.55 -10.83
CA LYS A 115 1.76 2.44 -12.19
C LYS A 115 2.99 3.33 -12.33
N GLY A 116 4.18 2.74 -12.30
CA GLY A 116 5.43 3.51 -12.21
C GLY A 116 5.41 4.40 -10.96
N ASP A 117 5.55 5.70 -11.15
CA ASP A 117 5.53 6.72 -10.08
C ASP A 117 4.13 7.18 -9.69
N ALA A 118 3.11 6.81 -10.49
CA ALA A 118 1.74 7.21 -10.23
C ALA A 118 1.14 6.32 -9.13
N GLU A 119 0.48 6.94 -8.17
CA GLU A 119 -0.17 6.27 -7.05
C GLU A 119 -1.59 6.78 -6.87
N ILE A 120 -2.49 5.85 -6.62
CA ILE A 120 -3.90 6.13 -6.29
C ILE A 120 -4.22 5.32 -5.04
N LYS A 121 -4.66 5.99 -4.00
CA LYS A 121 -5.17 5.37 -2.79
C LYS A 121 -6.65 5.65 -2.67
N SER A 122 -7.49 4.62 -2.59
CA SER A 122 -8.94 4.78 -2.40
C SER A 122 -9.42 4.01 -1.19
N THR A 123 -10.25 4.65 -0.37
CA THR A 123 -10.92 4.01 0.75
C THR A 123 -12.40 3.88 0.43
N TYR A 124 -12.99 2.75 0.78
CA TYR A 124 -14.36 2.44 0.41
C TYR A 124 -15.07 1.55 1.41
N THR A 125 -16.40 1.61 1.38
CA THR A 125 -17.30 0.69 2.08
C THR A 125 -18.02 -0.18 1.05
N GLN A 126 -18.13 -1.47 1.33
CA GLN A 126 -18.91 -2.42 0.55
C GLN A 126 -19.93 -3.09 1.43
N ASN A 127 -21.21 -2.97 1.05
CA ASN A 127 -22.32 -3.70 1.67
C ASN A 127 -22.47 -5.07 1.02
N PHE A 128 -22.96 -6.05 1.80
CA PHE A 128 -23.31 -7.40 1.33
C PHE A 128 -24.77 -7.48 0.89
#